data_149271a6af7f31c9d942856f01e5ed55
#
_entry.id   149271a6af7f31c9d942856f01e5ed55
#
_cell.length_a   1.000
_cell.length_b   1.000
_cell.length_c   1.000
_cell.angle_alpha   90.00
_cell.angle_beta   90.00
_cell.angle_gamma   90.00
#
_symmetry.space_group_name_H-M   'P 1'
#
loop_
_entity.id
_entity.type
_entity.pdbx_description
1 polymer ?
#
loop_
_entity_poly.entity_id
_entity_poly.type
_entity_poly.pdbx_seq_one_letter_code
_entity_poly.pdbx_strand_id
1 'polypeptide(L)'
;LALAALWVIPVSIIIVLLSYRVQDSVQAKNMAAKMACADGIQEYIETVRDLKANNAENTYLAGLSKKIRGVERQSISAELATAIFVTSAGMVLKLGIASVALTGSVLLVNGSIDVLTLFMFLLVASRLYDPMQGALQNLAAIIAMRTNVERMNEILEHPIQQGSEELTNDGCDI
;
A
#
# COMPACT_ATOMS: atom_id res chain seq x y z
N LEU A 1 31.44 11.50 -10.48
CA LEU A 1 30.37 10.73 -11.12
C LEU A 1 29.58 9.91 -10.10
N ALA A 2 30.23 9.11 -9.23
CA ALA A 2 29.54 8.25 -8.26
C ALA A 2 28.61 9.06 -7.34
N LEU A 3 29.05 10.18 -6.79
CA LEU A 3 28.22 11.06 -5.96
C LEU A 3 27.02 11.61 -6.74
N ALA A 4 27.19 11.94 -8.01
CA ALA A 4 26.09 12.40 -8.89
C ALA A 4 25.08 11.30 -9.20
N ALA A 5 25.47 10.02 -9.11
CA ALA A 5 24.55 8.89 -9.27
C ALA A 5 23.83 8.55 -7.95
N LEU A 6 24.52 8.61 -6.83
CA LEU A 6 24.04 8.06 -5.56
C LEU A 6 23.10 8.99 -4.77
N TRP A 7 23.14 10.31 -4.97
CA TRP A 7 22.34 11.26 -4.20
C TRP A 7 20.83 11.07 -4.36
N VAL A 8 20.38 10.54 -5.50
CA VAL A 8 18.95 10.34 -5.78
C VAL A 8 18.36 9.16 -4.96
N ILE A 9 19.20 8.22 -4.51
CA ILE A 9 18.77 7.05 -3.76
C ILE A 9 18.17 7.46 -2.40
N PRO A 10 18.89 8.20 -1.52
CA PRO A 10 18.32 8.64 -0.26
C PRO A 10 17.10 9.55 -0.47
N VAL A 11 17.08 10.39 -1.50
CA VAL A 11 15.92 11.24 -1.79
C VAL A 11 14.70 10.38 -2.14
N SER A 12 14.85 9.36 -2.98
CA SER A 12 13.77 8.46 -3.34
C SER A 12 13.23 7.69 -2.11
N ILE A 13 14.12 7.21 -1.25
CA ILE A 13 13.74 6.53 0.00
C ILE A 13 12.99 7.49 0.92
N ILE A 14 13.47 8.72 1.09
CA ILE A 14 12.80 9.74 1.91
C ILE A 14 11.39 10.02 1.38
N ILE A 15 11.19 10.13 0.08
CA ILE A 15 9.86 10.32 -0.53
C ILE A 15 8.93 9.18 -0.14
N VAL A 16 9.37 7.92 -0.24
CA VAL A 16 8.56 6.74 0.12
C VAL A 16 8.25 6.75 1.62
N LEU A 17 9.23 7.05 2.47
CA LEU A 17 9.03 7.08 3.93
C LEU A 17 8.11 8.23 4.37
N LEU A 18 8.21 9.41 3.77
CA LEU A 18 7.34 10.55 4.08
C LEU A 18 5.90 10.31 3.61
N SER A 19 5.73 9.55 2.53
CA SER A 19 4.41 9.17 2.03
C SER A 19 3.68 8.16 2.92
N TYR A 20 4.40 7.49 3.83
CA TYR A 20 3.88 6.41 4.68
C TYR A 20 2.60 6.82 5.42
N ARG A 21 2.60 7.97 6.10
CA ARG A 21 1.45 8.43 6.89
C ARG A 21 0.20 8.65 6.03
N VAL A 22 0.37 9.16 4.82
CA VAL A 22 -0.74 9.39 3.89
C VAL A 22 -1.27 8.06 3.37
N GLN A 23 -0.37 7.16 2.97
CA GLN A 23 -0.72 5.83 2.48
C GLN A 23 -1.44 5.02 3.57
N ASP A 24 -0.93 5.01 4.80
CA ASP A 24 -1.52 4.31 5.94
C ASP A 24 -2.95 4.80 6.22
N SER A 25 -3.16 6.12 6.28
CA SER A 25 -4.49 6.70 6.49
C SER A 25 -5.49 6.33 5.38
N VAL A 26 -5.04 6.33 4.12
CA VAL A 26 -5.91 6.01 2.98
C VAL A 26 -6.20 4.51 2.93
N GLN A 27 -5.22 3.66 3.24
CA GLN A 27 -5.40 2.21 3.32
C GLN A 27 -6.33 1.82 4.47
N ALA A 28 -6.22 2.46 5.63
CA ALA A 28 -7.13 2.23 6.76
C ALA A 28 -8.60 2.55 6.39
N LYS A 29 -8.84 3.66 5.69
CA LYS A 29 -10.19 4.02 5.20
C LYS A 29 -10.70 3.02 4.16
N ASN A 30 -9.85 2.56 3.27
CA ASN A 30 -10.19 1.53 2.28
C ASN A 30 -10.60 0.23 2.96
N MET A 31 -9.81 -0.20 3.97
CA MET A 31 -10.11 -1.40 4.75
C MET A 31 -11.44 -1.26 5.50
N ALA A 32 -11.67 -0.14 6.17
CA ALA A 32 -12.94 0.11 6.87
C ALA A 32 -14.16 0.06 5.93
N ALA A 33 -14.04 0.61 4.72
CA ALA A 33 -15.09 0.54 3.71
C ALA A 33 -15.34 -0.91 3.25
N LYS A 34 -14.29 -1.70 3.04
CA LYS A 34 -14.39 -3.12 2.68
C LYS A 34 -15.08 -3.93 3.75
N MET A 35 -14.75 -3.70 5.03
CA MET A 35 -15.41 -4.39 6.15
C MET A 35 -16.88 -4.02 6.25
N ALA A 36 -17.23 -2.74 6.21
CA ALA A 36 -18.62 -2.30 6.24
C ALA A 36 -19.45 -2.86 5.07
N CYS A 37 -18.80 -3.12 3.93
CA CYS A 37 -19.44 -3.79 2.80
C CYS A 37 -19.61 -5.29 3.06
N ALA A 38 -18.60 -5.97 3.60
CA ALA A 38 -18.65 -7.38 3.96
C ALA A 38 -19.74 -7.66 5.00
N ASP A 39 -19.79 -6.84 6.07
CA ASP A 39 -20.84 -6.92 7.09
C ASP A 39 -22.24 -6.76 6.48
N GLY A 40 -22.41 -5.80 5.55
CA GLY A 40 -23.68 -5.62 4.86
C GLY A 40 -24.06 -6.78 3.93
N ILE A 41 -23.09 -7.47 3.33
CA ILE A 41 -23.35 -8.68 2.54
C ILE A 41 -23.74 -9.83 3.46
N GLN A 42 -23.05 -10.01 4.57
CA GLN A 42 -23.38 -11.02 5.56
C GLN A 42 -24.79 -10.81 6.11
N GLU A 43 -25.11 -9.61 6.55
CA GLU A 43 -26.45 -9.23 7.02
C GLU A 43 -27.54 -9.55 5.99
N TYR A 44 -27.27 -9.25 4.69
CA TYR A 44 -28.20 -9.59 3.61
C TYR A 44 -28.43 -11.09 3.50
N ILE A 45 -27.39 -11.91 3.56
CA ILE A 45 -27.49 -13.36 3.46
C ILE A 45 -28.32 -13.92 4.63
N GLU A 46 -28.10 -13.42 5.86
CA GLU A 46 -28.80 -13.84 7.05
C GLU A 46 -30.28 -13.43 7.03
N THR A 47 -30.59 -12.25 6.52
CA THR A 47 -31.94 -11.66 6.59
C THR A 47 -32.72 -11.72 5.27
N VAL A 48 -32.18 -12.33 4.20
CA VAL A 48 -32.80 -12.32 2.86
C VAL A 48 -34.22 -12.87 2.84
N ARG A 49 -34.51 -13.88 3.69
CA ARG A 49 -35.87 -14.48 3.81
C ARG A 49 -36.85 -13.45 4.38
N ASP A 50 -36.45 -12.73 5.42
CA ASP A 50 -37.29 -11.74 6.08
C ASP A 50 -37.48 -10.50 5.23
N LEU A 51 -36.43 -10.07 4.52
CA LEU A 51 -36.47 -8.96 3.57
C LEU A 51 -37.46 -9.24 2.42
N LYS A 52 -37.48 -10.48 1.90
CA LYS A 52 -38.42 -10.90 0.87
C LYS A 52 -39.84 -10.98 1.40
N ALA A 53 -40.04 -11.53 2.59
CA ALA A 53 -41.36 -11.62 3.22
C ALA A 53 -42.00 -10.24 3.45
N ASN A 54 -41.17 -9.24 3.77
CA ASN A 54 -41.62 -7.86 4.01
C ASN A 54 -41.50 -6.94 2.78
N ASN A 55 -41.17 -7.47 1.61
CA ASN A 55 -40.97 -6.71 0.36
C ASN A 55 -39.98 -5.54 0.48
N ALA A 56 -38.98 -5.68 1.37
CA ALA A 56 -37.99 -4.67 1.70
C ALA A 56 -36.62 -4.87 0.98
N GLU A 57 -36.50 -5.94 0.17
CA GLU A 57 -35.27 -6.34 -0.49
C GLU A 57 -34.67 -5.20 -1.35
N ASN A 58 -35.48 -4.54 -2.16
CA ASN A 58 -35.01 -3.47 -3.04
C ASN A 58 -34.41 -2.28 -2.28
N THR A 59 -34.99 -1.92 -1.14
CA THR A 59 -34.49 -0.84 -0.28
C THR A 59 -33.13 -1.23 0.33
N TYR A 60 -33.00 -2.47 0.81
CA TYR A 60 -31.75 -2.97 1.36
C TYR A 60 -30.65 -3.03 0.30
N LEU A 61 -30.94 -3.58 -0.88
CA LEU A 61 -29.99 -3.66 -2.00
C LEU A 61 -29.53 -2.28 -2.48
N ALA A 62 -30.39 -1.27 -2.46
CA ALA A 62 -29.99 0.11 -2.75
C ALA A 62 -28.95 0.64 -1.73
N GLY A 63 -29.13 0.32 -0.44
CA GLY A 63 -28.17 0.61 0.63
C GLY A 63 -26.85 -0.12 0.43
N LEU A 64 -26.89 -1.41 0.13
CA LEU A 64 -25.71 -2.24 -0.14
C LEU A 64 -24.96 -1.74 -1.37
N SER A 65 -25.64 -1.36 -2.45
CA SER A 65 -25.02 -0.76 -3.64
C SER A 65 -24.29 0.54 -3.31
N LYS A 66 -24.77 1.32 -2.35
CA LYS A 66 -24.07 2.52 -1.87
C LYS A 66 -22.79 2.15 -1.11
N LYS A 67 -22.79 1.10 -0.28
CA LYS A 67 -21.61 0.59 0.40
C LYS A 67 -20.56 0.09 -0.60
N ILE A 68 -20.97 -0.65 -1.64
CA ILE A 68 -20.11 -1.15 -2.72
C ILE A 68 -19.43 0.02 -3.47
N ARG A 69 -20.19 1.04 -3.85
CA ARG A 69 -19.62 2.26 -4.46
C ARG A 69 -18.68 3.01 -3.52
N GLY A 70 -18.93 2.93 -2.22
CA GLY A 70 -18.02 3.45 -1.20
C GLY A 70 -16.66 2.74 -1.23
N VAL A 71 -16.66 1.41 -1.30
CA VAL A 71 -15.44 0.58 -1.44
C VAL A 71 -14.68 0.95 -2.71
N GLU A 72 -15.38 1.00 -3.86
CA GLU A 72 -14.77 1.38 -5.13
C GLU A 72 -14.03 2.71 -5.04
N ARG A 73 -14.69 3.74 -4.51
CA ARG A 73 -14.12 5.08 -4.37
C ARG A 73 -12.91 5.11 -3.44
N GLN A 74 -12.96 4.38 -2.31
CA GLN A 74 -11.84 4.30 -1.38
C GLN A 74 -10.67 3.47 -1.95
N SER A 75 -10.96 2.40 -2.70
CA SER A 75 -9.93 1.60 -3.37
C SER A 75 -9.20 2.41 -4.44
N ILE A 76 -9.93 3.14 -5.29
CA ILE A 76 -9.33 4.04 -6.30
C ILE A 76 -8.44 5.08 -5.61
N SER A 77 -8.91 5.70 -4.52
CA SER A 77 -8.13 6.69 -3.77
C SER A 77 -6.85 6.09 -3.18
N ALA A 78 -6.92 4.86 -2.65
CA ALA A 78 -5.78 4.16 -2.07
C ALA A 78 -4.73 3.79 -3.14
N GLU A 79 -5.19 3.27 -4.28
CA GLU A 79 -4.31 2.91 -5.39
C GLU A 79 -3.66 4.15 -6.03
N LEU A 80 -4.42 5.24 -6.24
CA LEU A 80 -3.88 6.48 -6.77
C LEU A 80 -2.82 7.08 -5.83
N ALA A 81 -3.08 7.11 -4.51
CA ALA A 81 -2.11 7.59 -3.55
C ALA A 81 -0.80 6.80 -3.64
N THR A 82 -0.88 5.47 -3.61
CA THR A 82 0.29 4.60 -3.73
C THR A 82 1.01 4.80 -5.07
N ALA A 83 0.27 4.84 -6.18
CA ALA A 83 0.83 5.02 -7.52
C ALA A 83 1.57 6.35 -7.65
N ILE A 84 1.00 7.45 -7.16
CA ILE A 84 1.61 8.78 -7.23
C ILE A 84 2.96 8.79 -6.49
N PHE A 85 3.00 8.28 -5.25
CA PHE A 85 4.22 8.31 -4.44
C PHE A 85 5.31 7.38 -5.00
N VAL A 86 4.95 6.16 -5.40
CA VAL A 86 5.91 5.20 -5.96
C VAL A 86 6.44 5.69 -7.32
N THR A 87 5.55 6.23 -8.17
CA THR A 87 5.97 6.78 -9.47
C THR A 87 6.86 8.01 -9.30
N SER A 88 6.55 8.90 -8.35
CA SER A 88 7.36 10.08 -8.05
C SER A 88 8.77 9.68 -7.57
N ALA A 89 8.87 8.70 -6.67
CA ALA A 89 10.16 8.16 -6.22
C ALA A 89 10.96 7.55 -7.38
N GLY A 90 10.29 6.81 -8.28
CA GLY A 90 10.90 6.25 -9.48
C GLY A 90 11.37 7.32 -10.48
N MET A 91 10.64 8.42 -10.62
CA MET A 91 11.06 9.56 -11.45
C MET A 91 12.33 10.22 -10.89
N VAL A 92 12.42 10.40 -9.58
CA VAL A 92 13.63 10.94 -8.93
C VAL A 92 14.83 10.03 -9.18
N LEU A 93 14.68 8.71 -9.12
CA LEU A 93 15.76 7.79 -9.52
C LEU A 93 16.25 8.03 -10.95
N LYS A 94 15.34 8.26 -11.90
CA LYS A 94 15.70 8.55 -13.30
C LYS A 94 16.44 9.87 -13.47
N LEU A 95 16.18 10.87 -12.60
CA LEU A 95 16.96 12.11 -12.57
C LEU A 95 18.44 11.85 -12.22
N GLY A 96 18.76 10.73 -11.57
CA GLY A 96 20.13 10.30 -11.33
C GLY A 96 20.92 10.09 -12.62
N ILE A 97 20.29 9.52 -13.66
CA ILE A 97 20.94 9.35 -14.98
C ILE A 97 21.25 10.73 -15.60
N ALA A 98 20.28 11.65 -15.51
CA ALA A 98 20.48 13.01 -16.03
C ALA A 98 21.60 13.74 -15.28
N SER A 99 21.68 13.62 -13.94
CA SER A 99 22.77 14.22 -13.15
C SER A 99 24.14 13.64 -13.47
N VAL A 100 24.22 12.32 -13.71
CA VAL A 100 25.45 11.66 -14.17
C VAL A 100 25.84 12.15 -15.57
N ALA A 101 24.89 12.28 -16.49
CA ALA A 101 25.16 12.77 -17.85
C ALA A 101 25.68 14.22 -17.82
N LEU A 102 25.04 15.12 -17.07
CA LEU A 102 25.45 16.52 -16.93
C LEU A 102 26.84 16.64 -16.28
N THR A 103 27.03 16.01 -15.12
CA THR A 103 28.33 16.05 -14.41
C THR A 103 29.41 15.39 -15.23
N GLY A 104 29.11 14.28 -15.88
CA GLY A 104 30.05 13.57 -16.74
C GLY A 104 30.45 14.34 -18.00
N SER A 105 29.52 15.07 -18.62
CA SER A 105 29.82 15.95 -19.75
C SER A 105 30.77 17.08 -19.37
N VAL A 106 30.57 17.69 -18.20
CA VAL A 106 31.49 18.72 -17.69
C VAL A 106 32.88 18.16 -17.42
N LEU A 107 32.99 16.98 -16.80
CA LEU A 107 34.28 16.34 -16.56
C LEU A 107 34.98 15.89 -17.84
N LEU A 108 34.20 15.49 -18.85
CA LEU A 108 34.74 15.15 -20.18
C LEU A 108 35.33 16.37 -20.88
N VAL A 109 34.61 17.50 -20.88
CA VAL A 109 35.10 18.76 -21.49
C VAL A 109 36.36 19.25 -20.79
N ASN A 110 36.47 19.07 -19.47
CA ASN A 110 37.63 19.40 -18.67
C ASN A 110 38.81 18.39 -18.84
N GLY A 111 38.64 17.37 -19.68
CA GLY A 111 39.68 16.34 -19.89
C GLY A 111 39.93 15.42 -18.68
N SER A 112 39.06 15.43 -17.67
CA SER A 112 39.20 14.63 -16.42
C SER A 112 38.77 13.18 -16.61
N ILE A 113 37.98 12.86 -17.62
CA ILE A 113 37.51 11.51 -17.96
C ILE A 113 37.47 11.32 -19.47
N ASP A 114 37.55 10.06 -19.93
CA ASP A 114 37.37 9.69 -21.34
C ASP A 114 35.90 9.42 -21.66
N VAL A 115 35.58 9.53 -22.97
CA VAL A 115 34.26 9.22 -23.53
C VAL A 115 33.81 7.81 -23.12
N LEU A 116 34.72 6.83 -23.18
CA LEU A 116 34.44 5.44 -22.80
C LEU A 116 34.05 5.33 -21.35
N THR A 117 34.74 6.01 -20.46
CA THR A 117 34.44 6.03 -18.99
C THR A 117 33.06 6.62 -18.74
N LEU A 118 32.69 7.72 -19.39
CA LEU A 118 31.37 8.32 -19.28
C LEU A 118 30.29 7.35 -19.75
N PHE A 119 30.49 6.74 -20.92
CA PHE A 119 29.52 5.80 -21.48
C PHE A 119 29.32 4.57 -20.61
N MET A 120 30.39 3.96 -20.10
CA MET A 120 30.33 2.82 -19.19
C MET A 120 29.59 3.18 -17.88
N PHE A 121 29.85 4.40 -17.38
CA PHE A 121 29.19 4.85 -16.15
C PHE A 121 27.70 5.07 -16.34
N LEU A 122 27.26 5.64 -17.46
CA LEU A 122 25.84 5.79 -17.82
C LEU A 122 25.16 4.43 -17.97
N LEU A 123 25.83 3.48 -18.60
CA LEU A 123 25.31 2.13 -18.80
C LEU A 123 25.12 1.41 -17.45
N VAL A 124 26.12 1.47 -16.58
CA VAL A 124 26.04 0.87 -15.24
C VAL A 124 24.98 1.56 -14.39
N ALA A 125 24.91 2.90 -14.42
CA ALA A 125 23.89 3.66 -13.69
C ALA A 125 22.49 3.28 -14.12
N SER A 126 22.22 3.18 -15.44
CA SER A 126 20.90 2.79 -15.94
C SER A 126 20.51 1.38 -15.49
N ARG A 127 21.46 0.44 -15.48
CA ARG A 127 21.22 -0.94 -15.02
C ARG A 127 21.02 -1.06 -13.52
N LEU A 128 21.63 -0.17 -12.74
CA LEU A 128 21.48 -0.14 -11.27
C LEU A 128 20.11 0.38 -10.85
N TYR A 129 19.56 1.36 -11.55
CA TYR A 129 18.28 1.98 -11.13
C TYR A 129 17.06 1.09 -11.35
N ASP A 130 17.07 0.18 -12.33
CA ASP A 130 15.96 -0.76 -12.55
C ASP A 130 15.67 -1.64 -11.31
N PRO A 131 16.65 -2.39 -10.75
CA PRO A 131 16.40 -3.17 -9.53
C PRO A 131 16.08 -2.29 -8.32
N MET A 132 16.61 -1.07 -8.25
CA MET A 132 16.27 -0.14 -7.17
C MET A 132 14.83 0.35 -7.25
N GLN A 133 14.31 0.59 -8.44
CA GLN A 133 12.89 0.90 -8.62
C GLN A 133 12.01 -0.27 -8.15
N GLY A 134 12.38 -1.50 -8.48
CA GLY A 134 11.71 -2.70 -7.96
C GLY A 134 11.75 -2.80 -6.43
N ALA A 135 12.88 -2.48 -5.81
CA ALA A 135 13.01 -2.46 -4.36
C ALA A 135 12.09 -1.41 -3.71
N LEU A 136 11.97 -0.21 -4.29
CA LEU A 136 11.04 0.82 -3.82
C LEU A 136 9.58 0.39 -3.94
N GLN A 137 9.21 -0.30 -5.02
CA GLN A 137 7.86 -0.84 -5.21
C GLN A 137 7.56 -1.92 -4.17
N ASN A 138 8.50 -2.83 -3.90
CA ASN A 138 8.34 -3.86 -2.88
C ASN A 138 8.25 -3.25 -1.47
N LEU A 139 9.02 -2.21 -1.17
CA LEU A 139 8.91 -1.49 0.10
C LEU A 139 7.52 -0.88 0.28
N ALA A 140 6.99 -0.24 -0.75
CA ALA A 140 5.63 0.30 -0.73
C ALA A 140 4.56 -0.79 -0.54
N ALA A 141 4.73 -1.97 -1.17
CA ALA A 141 3.84 -3.11 -0.99
C ALA A 141 3.88 -3.66 0.45
N ILE A 142 5.08 -3.76 1.06
CA ILE A 142 5.24 -4.19 2.46
C ILE A 142 4.51 -3.21 3.39
N ILE A 143 4.65 -1.91 3.17
CA ILE A 143 3.95 -0.88 3.93
C ILE A 143 2.42 -1.06 3.82
N ALA A 144 1.91 -1.27 2.60
CA ALA A 144 0.48 -1.45 2.38
C ALA A 144 -0.09 -2.74 3.03
N MET A 145 0.73 -3.78 3.17
CA MET A 145 0.33 -5.04 3.82
C MET A 145 0.34 -4.98 5.34
N ARG A 146 1.01 -4.01 5.93
CA ARG A 146 1.15 -3.90 7.40
C ARG A 146 -0.19 -3.93 8.13
N THR A 147 -1.17 -3.19 7.66
CA THR A 147 -2.52 -3.16 8.25
C THR A 147 -3.21 -4.52 8.26
N ASN A 148 -2.98 -5.34 7.21
CA ASN A 148 -3.52 -6.69 7.16
C ASN A 148 -2.83 -7.61 8.18
N VAL A 149 -1.50 -7.48 8.33
CA VAL A 149 -0.71 -8.25 9.30
C VAL A 149 -1.10 -7.89 10.74
N GLU A 150 -1.29 -6.59 11.04
CA GLU A 150 -1.73 -6.13 12.35
C GLU A 150 -3.09 -6.75 12.74
N ARG A 151 -4.02 -6.85 11.80
CA ARG A 151 -5.33 -7.51 12.03
C ARG A 151 -5.24 -9.01 12.21
N MET A 152 -4.38 -9.67 11.44
CA MET A 152 -4.13 -11.11 11.65
C MET A 152 -3.57 -11.37 13.04
N ASN A 153 -2.63 -10.55 13.49
CA ASN A 153 -2.08 -10.66 14.84
C ASN A 153 -3.14 -10.41 15.92
N GLU A 154 -4.03 -9.44 15.72
CA GLU A 154 -5.15 -9.18 16.64
C GLU A 154 -6.04 -10.42 16.83
N ILE A 155 -6.28 -11.18 15.75
CA ILE A 155 -7.05 -12.43 15.81
C ILE A 155 -6.24 -13.53 16.49
N LEU A 156 -4.96 -13.68 16.15
CA LEU A 156 -4.10 -14.74 16.67
C LEU A 156 -3.75 -14.57 18.15
N GLU A 157 -3.61 -13.31 18.59
CA GLU A 157 -3.28 -12.95 19.96
C GLU A 157 -4.53 -12.77 20.84
N HIS A 158 -5.73 -12.93 20.25
CA HIS A 158 -6.97 -12.78 21.01
C HIS A 158 -7.02 -13.84 22.12
N PRO A 159 -7.24 -13.45 23.38
CA PRO A 159 -7.26 -14.38 24.49
C PRO A 159 -8.35 -15.44 24.28
N ILE A 160 -7.95 -16.71 24.39
CA ILE A 160 -8.88 -17.84 24.31
C ILE A 160 -9.81 -17.77 25.53
N GLN A 161 -11.11 -17.94 25.30
CA GLN A 161 -12.07 -18.02 26.40
C GLN A 161 -11.65 -19.15 27.34
N GLN A 162 -11.38 -18.78 28.59
CA GLN A 162 -11.11 -19.75 29.66
C GLN A 162 -12.43 -20.06 30.33
N GLY A 163 -12.91 -21.29 30.19
CA GLY A 163 -14.03 -21.82 30.92
C GLY A 163 -13.59 -22.47 32.22
N SER A 164 -14.51 -22.64 33.17
CA SER A 164 -14.29 -23.51 34.33
C SER A 164 -14.38 -24.98 33.89
N GLU A 165 -13.45 -25.81 34.35
CA GLU A 165 -13.50 -27.26 34.14
C GLU A 165 -14.57 -27.94 35.00
N GLU A 166 -15.08 -27.24 36.03
CA GLU A 166 -16.13 -27.73 36.88
C GLU A 166 -17.51 -27.19 36.42
N LEU A 167 -18.35 -28.08 35.96
CA LEU A 167 -19.78 -27.85 35.76
C LEU A 167 -20.46 -27.77 37.13
N THR A 168 -20.65 -26.55 37.67
CA THR A 168 -21.50 -26.34 38.83
C THR A 168 -22.95 -26.33 38.36
N ASN A 169 -23.77 -27.21 38.97
CA ASN A 169 -25.21 -27.28 38.70
C ASN A 169 -26.02 -26.16 39.43
N ASP A 170 -25.32 -25.25 40.10
CA ASP A 170 -25.94 -24.14 40.82
C ASP A 170 -26.14 -22.97 39.84
N GLY A 171 -27.35 -22.73 39.44
CA GLY A 171 -27.71 -21.51 38.69
C GLY A 171 -28.31 -21.69 37.30
N CYS A 172 -28.78 -22.87 36.93
CA CYS A 172 -29.57 -23.08 35.70
C CYS A 172 -31.09 -22.97 35.98
N ASP A 173 -31.51 -21.98 36.74
CA ASP A 173 -32.91 -21.58 36.77
C ASP A 173 -33.23 -20.74 35.55
N ILE A 174 -34.00 -21.34 34.62
CA ILE A 174 -34.59 -20.68 33.45
C ILE A 174 -35.90 -20.04 33.88
#